data_496bc1aadb63f82366d37b3b9ea483a0
#
_entry.id   496bc1aadb63f82366d37b3b9ea483a0
#
_cell.length_a   1.000
_cell.length_b   1.000
_cell.length_c   1.000
_cell.angle_alpha   90.00
_cell.angle_beta   90.00
_cell.angle_gamma   90.00
#
_symmetry.space_group_name_H-M   'P 1'
#
loop_
_entity.id
_entity.type
_entity.pdbx_description
1 polymer ?
#
loop_
_entity_poly.entity_id
_entity_poly.type
_entity_poly.pdbx_seq_one_letter_code
_entity_poly.pdbx_strand_id
1 'polypeptide(L)'
;MRDSPLTLNLGSGKDWRKDCINADIQPEKNPDWLLDITKVPWDSMISTRLGDFKVERGMFDAIIANDVLEHIPDLVTAMTNCKDLLKVGGEMHIHVPYDLSLGAWQDPTHVRAFNENSWLYYTDWHWYLNWKDRFKLAQLAYELSDYGHELMAQKMPKEQLIRTPRAVDAMSVILIKE
;
A
#
# COMPACT_ATOMS: atom_id res chain seq x y z
N MET A 1 15.21 23.60 2.68
CA MET A 1 14.77 22.29 3.17
C MET A 1 13.30 22.42 3.54
N ARG A 2 12.47 21.46 3.19
CA ARG A 2 11.08 21.47 3.67
C ARG A 2 11.06 21.05 5.13
N ASP A 3 10.34 21.82 5.95
CA ASP A 3 10.18 21.53 7.38
C ASP A 3 9.06 20.49 7.65
N SER A 4 8.28 20.11 6.64
CA SER A 4 7.18 19.14 6.76
C SER A 4 7.40 17.91 5.87
N PRO A 5 7.05 16.70 6.37
CA PRO A 5 7.17 15.47 5.62
C PRO A 5 6.30 15.50 4.35
N LEU A 6 6.79 14.91 3.26
CA LEU A 6 6.06 14.77 2.01
C LEU A 6 5.47 13.37 1.91
N THR A 7 4.16 13.31 1.76
CA THR A 7 3.41 12.05 1.67
C THR A 7 2.76 11.89 0.30
N LEU A 8 2.88 10.70 -0.30
CA LEU A 8 2.14 10.29 -1.47
C LEU A 8 0.88 9.53 -1.03
N ASN A 9 -0.29 9.97 -1.48
CA ASN A 9 -1.54 9.21 -1.37
C ASN A 9 -1.79 8.52 -2.71
N LEU A 10 -1.39 7.27 -2.83
CA LEU A 10 -1.46 6.46 -4.05
C LEU A 10 -2.85 5.86 -4.21
N GLY A 11 -3.42 5.95 -5.41
CA GLY A 11 -4.80 5.53 -5.69
C GLY A 11 -5.80 6.37 -4.91
N SER A 12 -5.60 7.68 -4.91
CA SER A 12 -6.34 8.61 -4.03
C SER A 12 -7.86 8.57 -4.23
N GLY A 13 -8.33 8.25 -5.45
CA GLY A 13 -9.74 8.02 -5.74
C GLY A 13 -10.67 9.02 -5.07
N LYS A 14 -11.45 8.53 -4.11
CA LYS A 14 -12.34 9.31 -3.24
C LYS A 14 -11.70 9.72 -1.90
N ASP A 15 -10.58 9.10 -1.53
CA ASP A 15 -9.81 9.39 -0.30
C ASP A 15 -8.78 10.50 -0.55
N TRP A 16 -9.25 11.64 -1.04
CA TRP A 16 -8.40 12.78 -1.33
C TRP A 16 -7.94 13.46 -0.04
N ARG A 17 -6.63 13.67 0.11
CA ARG A 17 -6.00 14.19 1.34
C ARG A 17 -5.34 15.53 1.12
N LYS A 18 -5.67 16.50 1.97
CA LYS A 18 -5.23 17.89 1.87
C LYS A 18 -3.71 18.05 1.90
N ASP A 19 -3.03 17.29 2.75
CA ASP A 19 -1.60 17.47 3.05
C ASP A 19 -0.72 16.43 2.33
N CYS A 20 -1.27 15.72 1.34
CA CYS A 20 -0.58 14.73 0.53
C CYS A 20 -0.52 15.17 -0.94
N ILE A 21 0.42 14.62 -1.70
CA ILE A 21 0.32 14.56 -3.15
C ILE A 21 -0.62 13.39 -3.45
N ASN A 22 -1.80 13.70 -3.98
CA ASN A 22 -2.78 12.69 -4.34
C ASN A 22 -2.50 12.20 -5.75
N ALA A 23 -2.20 10.91 -5.90
CA ALA A 23 -1.92 10.29 -7.18
C ALA A 23 -2.96 9.23 -7.51
N ASP A 24 -3.38 9.21 -8.76
CA ASP A 24 -4.31 8.21 -9.29
C ASP A 24 -4.03 7.96 -10.77
N ILE A 25 -4.38 6.76 -11.25
CA ILE A 25 -4.28 6.42 -12.68
C ILE A 25 -5.47 6.96 -13.48
N GLN A 26 -6.56 7.30 -12.81
CA GLN A 26 -7.82 7.76 -13.42
C GLN A 26 -7.88 9.29 -13.42
N PRO A 27 -7.84 9.94 -14.58
CA PRO A 27 -7.87 11.41 -14.66
C PRO A 27 -9.17 12.02 -14.14
N GLU A 28 -10.29 11.30 -14.20
CA GLU A 28 -11.59 11.72 -13.67
C GLU A 28 -11.66 11.86 -12.15
N LYS A 29 -10.67 11.32 -11.43
CA LYS A 29 -10.49 11.53 -9.99
C LYS A 29 -9.83 12.87 -9.68
N ASN A 30 -9.37 13.58 -10.72
CA ASN A 30 -8.70 14.86 -10.60
C ASN A 30 -7.52 14.85 -9.61
N PRO A 31 -6.57 13.90 -9.75
CA PRO A 31 -5.43 13.79 -8.86
C PRO A 31 -4.46 14.96 -9.04
N ASP A 32 -3.62 15.22 -8.01
CA ASP A 32 -2.48 16.15 -8.12
C ASP A 32 -1.42 15.60 -9.09
N TRP A 33 -1.30 14.27 -9.14
CA TRP A 33 -0.37 13.58 -10.03
C TRP A 33 -1.08 12.42 -10.73
N LEU A 34 -1.31 12.56 -12.05
CA LEU A 34 -1.80 11.44 -12.86
C LEU A 34 -0.66 10.42 -13.01
N LEU A 35 -0.75 9.30 -12.29
CA LEU A 35 0.33 8.34 -12.13
C LEU A 35 -0.13 6.90 -12.33
N ASP A 36 0.48 6.21 -13.29
CA ASP A 36 0.60 4.76 -13.26
C ASP A 36 1.87 4.40 -12.47
N ILE A 37 1.71 3.87 -11.25
CA ILE A 37 2.85 3.56 -10.35
C ILE A 37 3.83 2.54 -10.96
N THR A 38 3.40 1.76 -11.95
CA THR A 38 4.29 0.85 -12.68
C THR A 38 5.18 1.57 -13.72
N LYS A 39 4.89 2.86 -14.01
CA LYS A 39 5.56 3.69 -15.02
C LYS A 39 5.93 5.07 -14.49
N VAL A 40 6.65 5.09 -13.37
CA VAL A 40 7.09 6.36 -12.75
C VAL A 40 7.95 7.17 -13.72
N PRO A 41 7.60 8.43 -14.03
CA PRO A 41 8.35 9.29 -14.95
C PRO A 41 9.56 9.90 -14.25
N TRP A 42 10.58 9.10 -13.98
CA TRP A 42 11.80 9.52 -13.30
C TRP A 42 12.44 10.75 -13.94
N ASP A 43 13.00 11.62 -13.09
CA ASP A 43 13.66 12.87 -13.47
C ASP A 43 12.76 13.95 -14.11
N SER A 44 11.47 13.68 -14.28
CA SER A 44 10.49 14.68 -14.73
C SER A 44 10.10 15.66 -13.62
N MET A 45 9.50 16.78 -14.02
CA MET A 45 8.85 17.70 -13.08
C MET A 45 7.35 17.43 -13.02
N ILE A 46 6.79 17.47 -11.82
CA ILE A 46 5.34 17.45 -11.60
C ILE A 46 4.91 18.75 -10.90
N SER A 47 3.81 19.34 -11.38
CA SER A 47 3.19 20.49 -10.74
C SER A 47 1.97 20.02 -9.96
N THR A 48 1.96 20.27 -8.68
CA THR A 48 0.89 19.88 -7.76
C THR A 48 0.40 21.11 -7.00
N ARG A 49 -0.74 21.02 -6.33
CA ARG A 49 -1.19 22.12 -5.44
C ARG A 49 -0.25 22.38 -4.24
N LEU A 50 0.63 21.45 -3.91
CA LEU A 50 1.66 21.62 -2.87
C LEU A 50 2.96 22.24 -3.42
N GLY A 51 3.03 22.51 -4.72
CA GLY A 51 4.16 23.07 -5.44
C GLY A 51 4.69 22.15 -6.53
N ASP A 52 5.82 22.56 -7.11
CA ASP A 52 6.52 21.81 -8.16
C ASP A 52 7.57 20.89 -7.55
N PHE A 53 7.65 19.66 -8.07
CA PHE A 53 8.58 18.64 -7.59
C PHE A 53 9.28 17.95 -8.74
N LYS A 54 10.56 17.67 -8.56
CA LYS A 54 11.27 16.73 -9.39
C LYS A 54 10.97 15.31 -8.88
N VAL A 55 10.58 14.44 -9.79
CA VAL A 55 10.36 13.02 -9.48
C VAL A 55 11.70 12.32 -9.36
N GLU A 56 12.10 11.99 -8.15
CA GLU A 56 13.40 11.38 -7.87
C GLU A 56 13.31 10.33 -6.77
N ARG A 57 14.34 9.48 -6.68
CA ARG A 57 14.42 8.48 -5.63
C ARG A 57 14.52 9.13 -4.26
N GLY A 58 13.78 8.60 -3.31
CA GLY A 58 13.79 9.11 -1.93
C GLY A 58 13.09 10.46 -1.77
N MET A 59 12.11 10.79 -2.62
CA MET A 59 11.40 12.07 -2.50
C MET A 59 10.32 12.07 -1.41
N PHE A 60 9.75 10.91 -1.05
CA PHE A 60 8.67 10.83 -0.06
C PHE A 60 9.12 10.31 1.30
N ASP A 61 8.56 10.88 2.34
CA ASP A 61 8.69 10.41 3.73
C ASP A 61 7.69 9.27 4.00
N ALA A 62 6.53 9.31 3.37
CA ALA A 62 5.52 8.26 3.47
C ALA A 62 4.76 8.06 2.16
N ILE A 63 4.26 6.82 1.96
CA ILE A 63 3.30 6.45 0.92
C ILE A 63 2.11 5.79 1.59
N ILE A 64 0.90 6.21 1.23
CA ILE A 64 -0.35 5.60 1.66
C ILE A 64 -0.96 4.92 0.44
N ALA A 65 -1.35 3.65 0.58
CA ALA A 65 -1.98 2.85 -0.46
C ALA A 65 -3.14 2.05 0.14
N ASN A 66 -4.34 2.65 0.11
CA ASN A 66 -5.55 2.04 0.64
C ASN A 66 -6.39 1.47 -0.51
N ASP A 67 -6.60 0.16 -0.50
CA ASP A 67 -7.39 -0.57 -1.50
C ASP A 67 -6.93 -0.26 -2.95
N VAL A 68 -5.63 -0.43 -3.18
CA VAL A 68 -4.96 -0.12 -4.46
C VAL A 68 -4.18 -1.31 -4.99
N LEU A 69 -3.41 -1.99 -4.13
CA LEU A 69 -2.43 -2.98 -4.56
C LEU A 69 -3.07 -4.22 -5.17
N GLU A 70 -4.29 -4.56 -4.76
CA GLU A 70 -5.10 -5.66 -5.29
C GLU A 70 -5.50 -5.45 -6.76
N HIS A 71 -5.53 -4.19 -7.22
CA HIS A 71 -5.89 -3.82 -8.59
C HIS A 71 -4.68 -3.79 -9.54
N ILE A 72 -3.45 -3.85 -9.02
CA ILE A 72 -2.24 -3.65 -9.84
C ILE A 72 -1.74 -5.00 -10.39
N PRO A 73 -1.79 -5.24 -11.71
CA PRO A 73 -1.32 -6.50 -12.31
C PRO A 73 0.18 -6.73 -12.09
N ASP A 74 1.02 -5.72 -12.31
CA ASP A 74 2.47 -5.80 -12.08
C ASP A 74 2.83 -5.23 -10.70
N LEU A 75 2.51 -6.00 -9.66
CA LEU A 75 2.76 -5.60 -8.27
C LEU A 75 4.25 -5.48 -7.95
N VAL A 76 5.10 -6.31 -8.56
CA VAL A 76 6.54 -6.28 -8.30
C VAL A 76 7.14 -4.94 -8.74
N THR A 77 6.81 -4.49 -9.95
CA THR A 77 7.24 -3.18 -10.44
C THR A 77 6.65 -2.04 -9.60
N ALA A 78 5.36 -2.12 -9.23
CA ALA A 78 4.73 -1.11 -8.38
C ALA A 78 5.42 -0.98 -7.02
N MET A 79 5.66 -2.10 -6.33
CA MET A 79 6.34 -2.12 -5.03
C MET A 79 7.80 -1.67 -5.13
N THR A 80 8.49 -1.99 -6.23
CA THR A 80 9.85 -1.49 -6.51
C THR A 80 9.84 0.03 -6.63
N ASN A 81 8.91 0.57 -7.38
CA ASN A 81 8.79 2.01 -7.57
C ASN A 81 8.37 2.72 -6.27
N CYS A 82 7.44 2.16 -5.49
CA CYS A 82 7.10 2.69 -4.17
C CYS A 82 8.33 2.73 -3.25
N LYS A 83 9.11 1.62 -3.21
CA LYS A 83 10.34 1.56 -2.44
C LYS A 83 11.35 2.62 -2.90
N ASP A 84 11.52 2.78 -4.22
CA ASP A 84 12.45 3.75 -4.78
C ASP A 84 12.02 5.20 -4.53
N LEU A 85 10.73 5.49 -4.54
CA LEU A 85 10.18 6.81 -4.21
C LEU A 85 10.32 7.17 -2.73
N LEU A 86 10.36 6.19 -1.83
CA LEU A 86 10.55 6.41 -0.40
C LEU A 86 12.00 6.74 -0.04
N LYS A 87 12.19 7.63 0.92
CA LYS A 87 13.45 7.81 1.64
C LYS A 87 13.80 6.55 2.42
N VAL A 88 15.08 6.35 2.72
CA VAL A 88 15.49 5.39 3.76
C VAL A 88 14.87 5.82 5.09
N GLY A 89 14.25 4.87 5.79
CA GLY A 89 13.44 5.13 6.97
C GLY A 89 12.02 5.62 6.68
N GLY A 90 11.67 5.86 5.41
CA GLY A 90 10.32 6.23 5.00
C GLY A 90 9.33 5.06 5.11
N GLU A 91 8.06 5.36 5.32
CA GLU A 91 7.03 4.40 5.63
C GLU A 91 6.06 4.20 4.46
N MET A 92 5.66 2.94 4.23
CA MET A 92 4.53 2.62 3.35
C MET A 92 3.38 2.06 4.19
N HIS A 93 2.29 2.81 4.24
CA HIS A 93 1.05 2.44 4.91
C HIS A 93 0.11 1.81 3.90
N ILE A 94 -0.23 0.57 4.12
CA ILE A 94 -1.01 -0.25 3.18
C ILE A 94 -2.27 -0.73 3.89
N HIS A 95 -3.40 -0.63 3.20
CA HIS A 95 -4.64 -1.31 3.54
C HIS A 95 -5.07 -2.15 2.33
N VAL A 96 -5.41 -3.42 2.56
CA VAL A 96 -5.85 -4.36 1.51
C VAL A 96 -6.88 -5.34 2.06
N PRO A 97 -7.83 -5.82 1.24
CA PRO A 97 -8.71 -6.91 1.61
C PRO A 97 -7.92 -8.17 1.93
N TYR A 98 -8.33 -8.88 3.00
CA TYR A 98 -7.70 -10.14 3.38
C TYR A 98 -8.16 -11.29 2.46
N ASP A 99 -7.30 -12.25 2.14
CA ASP A 99 -7.53 -13.27 1.11
C ASP A 99 -8.77 -14.16 1.36
N LEU A 100 -9.13 -14.38 2.62
CA LEU A 100 -10.32 -15.13 3.02
C LEU A 100 -11.57 -14.26 3.21
N SER A 101 -11.47 -12.95 2.95
CA SER A 101 -12.59 -12.01 3.06
C SER A 101 -13.54 -12.11 1.86
N LEU A 102 -14.75 -11.59 2.04
CA LEU A 102 -15.67 -11.38 0.92
C LEU A 102 -15.10 -10.32 -0.04
N GLY A 103 -14.53 -9.23 0.52
CA GLY A 103 -14.01 -8.10 -0.23
C GLY A 103 -12.87 -8.46 -1.19
N ALA A 104 -12.06 -9.49 -0.86
CA ALA A 104 -10.93 -9.87 -1.70
C ALA A 104 -11.33 -10.32 -3.12
N TRP A 105 -12.51 -10.91 -3.29
CA TRP A 105 -12.91 -11.57 -4.54
C TRP A 105 -14.23 -11.08 -5.14
N GLN A 106 -14.97 -10.22 -4.45
CA GLN A 106 -16.26 -9.73 -4.96
C GLN A 106 -16.10 -8.65 -6.05
N ASP A 107 -15.00 -7.89 -6.02
CA ASP A 107 -14.72 -6.87 -7.02
C ASP A 107 -14.05 -7.53 -8.25
N PRO A 108 -14.64 -7.44 -9.45
CA PRO A 108 -14.08 -8.06 -10.67
C PRO A 108 -12.77 -7.42 -11.13
N THR A 109 -12.38 -6.29 -10.58
CA THR A 109 -11.13 -5.60 -10.91
C THR A 109 -9.97 -6.00 -9.99
N HIS A 110 -10.21 -6.80 -8.95
CA HIS A 110 -9.17 -7.40 -8.14
C HIS A 110 -8.45 -8.50 -8.92
N VAL A 111 -7.15 -8.35 -9.07
CA VAL A 111 -6.30 -9.32 -9.79
C VAL A 111 -5.53 -10.24 -8.85
N ARG A 112 -5.61 -9.98 -7.53
CA ARG A 112 -4.96 -10.77 -6.47
C ARG A 112 -5.60 -10.55 -5.12
N ALA A 113 -5.31 -11.46 -4.19
CA ALA A 113 -5.59 -11.30 -2.78
C ALA A 113 -4.30 -11.29 -1.96
N PHE A 114 -4.39 -10.79 -0.72
CA PHE A 114 -3.27 -10.65 0.20
C PHE A 114 -3.54 -11.39 1.51
N ASN A 115 -2.48 -11.97 2.07
CA ASN A 115 -2.45 -12.51 3.43
C ASN A 115 -1.17 -12.06 4.15
N GLU A 116 -0.99 -12.49 5.39
CA GLU A 116 0.14 -12.10 6.22
C GLU A 116 1.51 -12.45 5.62
N ASN A 117 1.58 -13.49 4.78
CA ASN A 117 2.81 -13.92 4.14
C ASN A 117 3.12 -13.16 2.84
N SER A 118 2.19 -12.39 2.30
CA SER A 118 2.39 -11.62 1.06
C SER A 118 3.56 -10.64 1.16
N TRP A 119 3.89 -10.20 2.37
CA TRP A 119 4.93 -9.19 2.63
C TRP A 119 6.34 -9.76 2.71
N LEU A 120 6.48 -11.10 2.87
CA LEU A 120 7.78 -11.77 2.98
C LEU A 120 8.70 -11.50 1.79
N TYR A 121 8.15 -11.40 0.58
CA TYR A 121 8.91 -11.12 -0.65
C TYR A 121 9.49 -9.72 -0.71
N TYR A 122 8.94 -8.77 0.05
CA TYR A 122 9.43 -7.40 0.14
C TYR A 122 10.30 -7.14 1.37
N THR A 123 10.35 -8.11 2.29
CA THR A 123 11.09 -8.08 3.56
C THR A 123 12.20 -9.14 3.57
N ASP A 124 11.99 -10.26 4.25
CA ASP A 124 13.03 -11.28 4.47
C ASP A 124 13.44 -12.03 3.19
N TRP A 125 12.55 -12.14 2.20
CA TRP A 125 12.80 -12.81 0.93
C TRP A 125 13.02 -11.83 -0.23
N HIS A 126 13.42 -10.59 0.05
CA HIS A 126 13.64 -9.54 -0.96
C HIS A 126 14.64 -9.94 -2.06
N TRP A 127 15.60 -10.81 -1.74
CA TRP A 127 16.56 -11.38 -2.69
C TRP A 127 15.89 -12.14 -3.85
N TYR A 128 14.69 -12.71 -3.62
CA TYR A 128 13.91 -13.37 -4.67
C TYR A 128 13.49 -12.41 -5.79
N LEU A 129 13.31 -11.15 -5.45
CA LEU A 129 12.99 -10.08 -6.39
C LEU A 129 14.26 -9.38 -6.95
N ASN A 130 15.46 -9.90 -6.66
CA ASN A 130 16.75 -9.27 -6.97
C ASN A 130 16.91 -7.87 -6.35
N TRP A 131 16.23 -7.58 -5.24
CA TRP A 131 16.40 -6.34 -4.52
C TRP A 131 17.67 -6.37 -3.66
N LYS A 132 18.39 -5.22 -3.63
CA LYS A 132 19.60 -5.04 -2.78
C LYS A 132 19.23 -4.55 -1.39
N ASP A 133 18.27 -3.68 -1.31
CA ASP A 133 17.64 -3.10 -0.12
C ASP A 133 16.20 -3.65 0.00
N ARG A 134 15.64 -3.57 1.19
CA ARG A 134 14.37 -4.20 1.50
C ARG A 134 13.46 -3.28 2.31
N PHE A 135 12.25 -3.72 2.54
CA PHE A 135 11.42 -3.21 3.61
C PHE A 135 11.62 -4.03 4.90
N LYS A 136 11.37 -3.38 6.01
CA LYS A 136 11.13 -4.00 7.31
C LYS A 136 9.64 -3.96 7.59
N LEU A 137 9.04 -5.09 7.98
CA LEU A 137 7.67 -5.13 8.47
C LEU A 137 7.63 -4.51 9.87
N ALA A 138 7.06 -3.32 10.00
CA ALA A 138 6.93 -2.62 11.29
C ALA A 138 5.62 -2.98 12.00
N GLN A 139 4.53 -3.12 11.26
CA GLN A 139 3.20 -3.44 11.82
C GLN A 139 2.39 -4.27 10.83
N LEU A 140 1.59 -5.20 11.37
CA LEU A 140 0.52 -5.90 10.68
C LEU A 140 -0.66 -6.04 11.64
N ALA A 141 -1.80 -5.49 11.24
CA ALA A 141 -3.05 -5.56 11.99
C ALA A 141 -4.16 -6.12 11.10
N TYR A 142 -5.09 -6.86 11.68
CA TYR A 142 -6.26 -7.40 11.01
C TYR A 142 -7.50 -6.60 11.40
N GLU A 143 -8.36 -6.37 10.43
CA GLU A 143 -9.69 -5.82 10.63
C GLU A 143 -10.70 -6.97 10.58
N LEU A 144 -11.36 -7.20 11.71
CA LEU A 144 -12.30 -8.31 11.83
C LEU A 144 -13.67 -7.92 11.27
N SER A 145 -14.32 -8.85 10.60
CA SER A 145 -15.75 -8.76 10.30
C SER A 145 -16.59 -8.89 11.58
N ASP A 146 -17.89 -8.62 11.49
CA ASP A 146 -18.81 -8.90 12.60
C ASP A 146 -18.71 -10.35 13.06
N TYR A 147 -18.65 -11.29 12.13
CA TYR A 147 -18.45 -12.71 12.42
C TYR A 147 -17.11 -12.98 13.11
N GLY A 148 -16.05 -12.31 12.68
CA GLY A 148 -14.74 -12.40 13.33
C GLY A 148 -14.77 -11.89 14.78
N HIS A 149 -15.50 -10.81 15.02
CA HIS A 149 -15.73 -10.29 16.38
C HIS A 149 -16.51 -11.27 17.26
N GLU A 150 -17.54 -11.95 16.72
CA GLU A 150 -18.27 -13.00 17.42
C GLU A 150 -17.34 -14.18 17.79
N LEU A 151 -16.50 -14.63 16.87
CA LEU A 151 -15.53 -15.71 17.12
C LEU A 151 -14.50 -15.31 18.16
N MET A 152 -14.02 -14.06 18.13
CA MET A 152 -13.10 -13.53 19.12
C MET A 152 -13.75 -13.47 20.51
N ALA A 153 -15.03 -13.07 20.61
CA ALA A 153 -15.79 -13.08 21.85
C ALA A 153 -15.94 -14.49 22.44
N GLN A 154 -16.00 -15.51 21.58
CA GLN A 154 -15.98 -16.93 21.95
C GLN A 154 -14.58 -17.46 22.31
N LYS A 155 -13.57 -16.57 22.40
CA LYS A 155 -12.19 -16.88 22.73
C LYS A 155 -11.49 -17.79 21.70
N MET A 156 -11.88 -17.73 20.42
CA MET A 156 -11.17 -18.43 19.36
C MET A 156 -9.72 -17.94 19.30
N PRO A 157 -8.72 -18.84 19.23
CA PRO A 157 -7.33 -18.45 19.09
C PRO A 157 -7.09 -17.65 17.82
N LYS A 158 -6.22 -16.62 17.86
CA LYS A 158 -5.92 -15.75 16.72
C LYS A 158 -5.53 -16.53 15.46
N GLU A 159 -4.67 -17.56 15.62
CA GLU A 159 -4.21 -18.39 14.49
C GLU A 159 -5.36 -19.16 13.80
N GLN A 160 -6.36 -19.56 14.55
CA GLN A 160 -7.54 -20.21 14.00
C GLN A 160 -8.49 -19.18 13.38
N LEU A 161 -8.63 -18.02 14.01
CA LEU A 161 -9.49 -16.93 13.54
C LEU A 161 -9.05 -16.44 12.16
N ILE A 162 -7.77 -16.14 11.96
CA ILE A 162 -7.25 -15.65 10.66
C ILE A 162 -7.35 -16.69 9.55
N ARG A 163 -7.49 -17.98 9.87
CA ARG A 163 -7.71 -19.08 8.92
C ARG A 163 -9.19 -19.40 8.71
N THR A 164 -10.07 -18.73 9.43
CA THR A 164 -11.52 -18.92 9.28
C THR A 164 -12.04 -18.00 8.18
N PRO A 165 -12.63 -18.57 7.11
CA PRO A 165 -13.17 -17.75 6.02
C PRO A 165 -14.15 -16.70 6.54
N ARG A 166 -14.03 -15.48 6.02
CA ARG A 166 -14.87 -14.31 6.36
C ARG A 166 -14.80 -13.82 7.81
N ALA A 167 -13.82 -14.29 8.59
CA ALA A 167 -13.58 -13.77 9.94
C ALA A 167 -12.74 -12.47 9.93
N VAL A 168 -11.91 -12.28 8.91
CA VAL A 168 -11.10 -11.08 8.69
C VAL A 168 -11.54 -10.43 7.40
N ASP A 169 -11.85 -9.13 7.42
CA ASP A 169 -12.23 -8.38 6.23
C ASP A 169 -11.03 -7.79 5.51
N ALA A 170 -10.11 -7.20 6.26
CA ALA A 170 -8.94 -6.54 5.69
C ALA A 170 -7.72 -6.64 6.61
N MET A 171 -6.58 -6.22 6.12
CA MET A 171 -5.39 -6.02 6.94
C MET A 171 -4.72 -4.68 6.62
N SER A 172 -4.19 -4.06 7.66
CA SER A 172 -3.35 -2.88 7.59
C SER A 172 -1.90 -3.25 7.86
N VAL A 173 -1.00 -2.73 7.04
CA VAL A 173 0.43 -3.07 7.10
C VAL A 173 1.26 -1.79 7.02
N ILE A 174 2.31 -1.72 7.83
CA ILE A 174 3.33 -0.65 7.74
C ILE A 174 4.66 -1.31 7.41
N LEU A 175 5.23 -0.90 6.27
CA LEU A 175 6.55 -1.27 5.81
C LEU A 175 7.48 -0.07 5.91
N ILE A 176 8.69 -0.25 6.46
CA ILE A 176 9.73 0.80 6.55
C ILE A 176 10.85 0.43 5.59
N LYS A 177 11.27 1.37 4.73
CA LYS A 177 12.41 1.17 3.83
C LYS A 177 13.71 1.16 4.62
N GLU A 178 14.51 0.11 4.49
CA GLU A 178 15.87 -0.03 5.03
C GLU A 178 16.93 0.35 4.00
#